data_45617ce839f6b5c700d752c7eb527de6
#
_entry.id   45617ce839f6b5c700d752c7eb527de6
#
_cell.length_a   1.000
_cell.length_b   1.000
_cell.length_c   1.000
_cell.angle_alpha   90.00
_cell.angle_beta   90.00
_cell.angle_gamma   90.00
#
_symmetry.space_group_name_H-M   'P 1'
#
loop_
_entity.id
_entity.type
_entity.pdbx_description
1 polymer ?
#
loop_
_entity_poly.entity_id
_entity_poly.type
_entity_poly.pdbx_seq_one_letter_code
_entity_poly.pdbx_strand_id
1 'polypeptide(L)' 'MEKFSKRLKELRQNKKLTILELAKKINVSDAAISRWENQLRIPNIVDLKKIAEFFNVSADYLLGLQDF' A
#
# COMPACT_ATOMS: atom_id res chain seq x y z
N MET A 1 8.97 1.41 -8.68
CA MET A 1 7.63 1.76 -8.15
C MET A 1 7.72 2.76 -7.01
N GLU A 2 8.43 3.84 -7.27
CA GLU A 2 8.69 4.85 -6.25
C GLU A 2 7.41 5.53 -5.76
N LYS A 3 6.52 5.91 -6.67
CA LYS A 3 5.27 6.56 -6.28
C LYS A 3 4.36 5.63 -5.48
N PHE A 4 4.31 4.36 -5.87
CA PHE A 4 3.52 3.38 -5.13
C PHE A 4 4.01 3.27 -3.68
N SER A 5 5.31 3.09 -3.50
CA SER A 5 5.90 2.94 -2.16
C SER A 5 5.63 4.16 -1.29
N LYS A 6 5.83 5.35 -1.85
CA LYS A 6 5.60 6.61 -1.14
C LYS A 6 4.12 6.79 -0.78
N ARG A 7 3.24 6.56 -1.73
CA ARG A 7 1.80 6.75 -1.52
C ARG A 7 1.23 5.75 -0.52
N LEU A 8 1.68 4.49 -0.59
CA LEU A 8 1.27 3.49 0.39
C LEU A 8 1.68 3.92 1.80
N LYS A 9 2.92 4.33 1.97
CA LYS A 9 3.41 4.77 3.28
C LYS A 9 2.65 5.98 3.80
N GLU A 10 2.38 6.96 2.94
CA GLU A 10 1.62 8.16 3.30
C GLU A 10 0.20 7.80 3.73
N LEU A 11 -0.47 6.94 2.97
CA LEU A 11 -1.83 6.50 3.29
C LEU A 11 -1.86 5.78 4.65
N ARG A 12 -0.88 4.91 4.88
CA ARG A 12 -0.79 4.19 6.15
C ARG A 12 -0.59 5.15 7.32
N GLN A 13 0.37 6.08 7.17
CA GLN A 13 0.69 7.03 8.23
C GLN A 13 -0.45 8.00 8.50
N ASN A 14 -1.19 8.40 7.46
CA ASN A 14 -2.35 9.28 7.63
C ASN A 14 -3.46 8.60 8.45
N LYS A 15 -3.57 7.30 8.38
CA LYS A 15 -4.49 6.54 9.23
C LYS A 15 -3.88 6.16 10.58
N LYS A 16 -2.64 6.58 10.83
CA LYS A 16 -1.91 6.30 12.09
C LYS A 16 -1.78 4.81 12.36
N LEU A 17 -1.57 4.04 11.31
CA LEU A 17 -1.39 2.60 11.41
C LEU A 17 0.08 2.23 11.37
N THR A 18 0.47 1.26 12.21
CA THR A 18 1.78 0.62 12.08
C THR A 18 1.71 -0.34 10.90
N ILE A 19 2.89 -0.79 10.44
CA ILE A 19 2.96 -1.81 9.39
C ILE A 19 2.21 -3.07 9.81
N LEU A 20 2.41 -3.51 11.06
CA LEU A 20 1.73 -4.69 11.57
C LEU A 20 0.21 -4.53 11.60
N GLU A 21 -0.26 -3.35 12.02
CA GLU A 21 -1.70 -3.08 12.04
C GLU A 21 -2.31 -3.13 10.65
N LEU A 22 -1.65 -2.49 9.67
CA LEU A 22 -2.12 -2.54 8.29
C LEU A 22 -2.12 -3.98 7.75
N ALA A 23 -1.06 -4.73 8.04
CA ALA A 23 -0.95 -6.12 7.60
C ALA A 23 -2.14 -6.95 8.07
N LYS A 24 -2.53 -6.78 9.33
CA LYS A 24 -3.70 -7.49 9.86
C LYS A 24 -4.99 -7.07 9.18
N LYS A 25 -5.14 -5.78 8.89
CA LYS A 25 -6.38 -5.26 8.30
C LYS A 25 -6.60 -5.72 6.86
N ILE A 26 -5.54 -5.89 6.09
CA ILE A 26 -5.67 -6.33 4.69
C ILE A 26 -5.23 -7.78 4.49
N ASN A 27 -4.94 -8.48 5.58
CA ASN A 27 -4.61 -9.91 5.56
C ASN A 27 -3.40 -10.24 4.68
N VAL A 28 -2.30 -9.55 4.92
CA VAL A 28 -1.01 -9.83 4.30
C VAL A 28 0.04 -9.86 5.40
N SER A 29 1.27 -10.28 5.07
CA SER A 29 2.34 -10.27 6.07
C SER A 29 2.89 -8.86 6.26
N ASP A 30 3.39 -8.56 7.45
CA ASP A 30 4.06 -7.30 7.72
C ASP A 30 5.33 -7.16 6.87
N ALA A 31 6.03 -8.27 6.63
CA ALA A 31 7.19 -8.27 5.76
C ALA A 31 6.85 -7.83 4.34
N ALA A 32 5.69 -8.23 3.83
CA ALA A 32 5.25 -7.81 2.50
C ALA A 32 5.10 -6.30 2.42
N ILE A 33 4.42 -5.70 3.39
CA ILE A 33 4.23 -4.25 3.43
C ILE A 33 5.57 -3.53 3.54
N SER A 34 6.45 -4.01 4.39
CA SER A 34 7.78 -3.43 4.54
C SER A 34 8.53 -3.43 3.21
N ARG A 35 8.50 -4.54 2.48
CA ARG A 35 9.14 -4.63 1.17
C ARG A 35 8.53 -3.68 0.15
N TRP A 36 7.20 -3.55 0.16
CA TRP A 36 6.51 -2.62 -0.75
C TRP A 36 6.90 -1.17 -0.45
N GLU A 37 6.93 -0.79 0.81
CA GLU A 37 7.28 0.59 1.20
C GLU A 37 8.75 0.91 0.97
N ASN A 38 9.61 -0.09 0.97
CA ASN A 38 11.05 0.08 0.75
C ASN A 38 11.49 -0.20 -0.69
N GLN A 39 10.56 -0.33 -1.61
CA GLN A 39 10.81 -0.56 -3.04
C GLN A 39 11.55 -1.87 -3.33
N LEU A 40 11.45 -2.84 -2.44
CA LEU A 40 12.09 -4.15 -2.61
C LEU A 40 11.19 -5.13 -3.36
N ARG A 41 9.89 -4.91 -3.35
CA ARG A 41 8.90 -5.75 -4.02
C ARG A 41 7.71 -4.89 -4.43
N ILE A 42 6.98 -5.38 -5.43
CA ILE A 42 5.68 -4.81 -5.80
C ILE A 42 4.59 -5.80 -5.44
N PRO A 43 3.39 -5.35 -5.10
CA PRO A 43 2.30 -6.27 -4.78
C PRO A 43 1.79 -6.96 -6.05
N ASN A 44 1.22 -8.14 -5.89
CA ASN A 44 0.47 -8.77 -6.97
C ASN A 44 -0.88 -8.05 -7.12
N ILE A 45 -1.64 -8.41 -8.15
CA ILE A 45 -2.91 -7.77 -8.46
C ILE A 45 -3.90 -7.91 -7.30
N VAL A 46 -3.95 -9.07 -6.66
CA VAL A 46 -4.87 -9.30 -5.53
C VAL A 46 -4.54 -8.37 -4.36
N ASP A 47 -3.27 -8.26 -4.02
CA ASP A 47 -2.84 -7.40 -2.91
C ASP A 47 -3.01 -5.93 -3.24
N LEU A 48 -2.75 -5.54 -4.49
CA LEU A 48 -2.99 -4.16 -4.94
C LEU A 48 -4.47 -3.79 -4.77
N LYS A 49 -5.37 -4.69 -5.14
CA LYS A 49 -6.80 -4.49 -4.96
C LYS A 49 -7.17 -4.32 -3.48
N LYS A 50 -6.60 -5.15 -2.60
CA LYS A 50 -6.83 -5.03 -1.15
C LYS A 50 -6.43 -3.66 -0.63
N ILE A 51 -5.27 -3.17 -1.06
CA ILE A 51 -4.76 -1.86 -0.63
C ILE A 51 -5.69 -0.75 -1.11
N ALA A 52 -6.04 -0.78 -2.40
CA ALA A 52 -6.90 0.24 -3.00
C ALA A 52 -8.26 0.30 -2.30
N GLU A 53 -8.86 -0.86 -2.05
CA GLU A 53 -10.16 -0.93 -1.39
C GLU A 53 -10.09 -0.47 0.06
N PHE A 54 -9.06 -0.87 0.79
CA PHE A 54 -8.93 -0.49 2.19
C PHE A 54 -8.79 1.02 2.36
N PHE A 55 -7.96 1.64 1.52
CA PHE A 55 -7.74 3.09 1.60
C PHE A 55 -8.74 3.90 0.79
N ASN A 56 -9.63 3.22 0.07
CA ASN A 56 -10.63 3.87 -0.79
C ASN A 56 -10.00 4.81 -1.81
N VAL A 57 -8.96 4.33 -2.48
CA VAL A 57 -8.28 5.03 -3.56
C VAL A 57 -8.24 4.14 -4.78
N SER A 58 -7.99 4.73 -5.95
CA SER A 58 -7.87 3.95 -7.18
C SER A 58 -6.50 3.28 -7.26
N ALA A 59 -6.43 2.18 -8.00
CA ALA A 59 -5.14 1.58 -8.32
C ALA A 59 -4.27 2.54 -9.14
N ASP A 60 -4.90 3.34 -10.00
CA ASP A 60 -4.18 4.35 -10.79
C ASP A 60 -3.47 5.36 -9.90
N TYR A 61 -4.13 5.80 -8.83
CA TYR A 61 -3.49 6.68 -7.86
C TYR A 61 -2.26 6.01 -7.23
N LEU A 62 -2.42 4.76 -6.77
CA LEU A 62 -1.32 4.02 -6.17
C LEU A 62 -0.16 3.82 -7.13
N LEU A 63 -0.46 3.58 -8.40
CA LEU A 63 0.55 3.36 -9.43
C LEU A 63 1.20 4.66 -9.93
N GLY A 64 0.69 5.81 -9.50
CA GLY A 64 1.22 7.09 -9.93
C GLY A 64 0.71 7.56 -11.27
N LEU A 65 -0.35 6.95 -11.79
CA LEU A 65 -0.94 7.32 -13.07
C LEU A 65 -1.94 8.47 -12.93
N GLN A 66 -2.41 8.73 -11.71
CA GLN A 66 -3.31 9.83 -11.38
C GLN A 66 -2.86 10.48 -10.09
N ASP A 67 -3.22 11.75 -9.90
CA ASP A 67 -2.86 12.50 -8.70
C ASP A 67 -3.89 12.36 -7.57
N PHE A 68 -4.98 11.69 -7.85
CA PHE A 68 -6.05 11.50 -6.86
C PHE A 68 -6.80 10.18 -7.09
#